data_27f63e0bcded562f78be3567396c3e97
#
_entry.id   27f63e0bcded562f78be3567396c3e97
#
_cell.length_a   1.000
_cell.length_b   1.000
_cell.length_c   1.000
_cell.angle_alpha   90.00
_cell.angle_beta   90.00
_cell.angle_gamma   90.00
#
_symmetry.space_group_name_H-M   'P 1'
#
loop_
_entity.id
_entity.type
_entity.pdbx_description
1 polymer ?
#
loop_
_entity_poly.entity_id
_entity_poly.type
_entity_poly.pdbx_seq_one_letter_code
_entity_poly.pdbx_strand_id
1 'polypeptide(L)'
;MSLQSVLVPLDGSGFGEHALRYALAVAGRSGARLELAHAREPVGLFDVPGGSTPEEEDLKATERAMRYLAEVRDRVKAAGFTVTTTLLHGSLAESLQQFPGVPRPDHLYLTSALLDRAVGEAVCGYAAQTSPDLMVITTHGRGPLSRWWFGSVATDVVRRCPVPLLLVRPAEETVDLTHLPTIRRILLPLDGSPWGEQVIRPAVTLGQLFGVEYRLLRVVPPVLTSGGVWPSPLVPGRSVAEQLQAEADGYLVSLAHRIPALGRATLRSTADWPPAGAILADAEASGVDLIALTTHGRGGIERLLLGSVADKVVRGTTRPVLLCRPPSAEAN
;
A
#
# COMPACT_ATOMS: atom_id res chain seq x y z
N MET A 1 3.63 7.66 18.81
CA MET A 1 4.97 7.49 18.21
C MET A 1 5.09 8.51 17.10
N SER A 2 6.23 9.17 16.97
CA SER A 2 6.52 10.08 15.86
C SER A 2 7.01 9.28 14.66
N LEU A 3 6.53 9.60 13.47
CA LEU A 3 7.03 9.05 12.22
C LEU A 3 8.41 9.67 11.95
N GLN A 4 9.47 8.87 11.88
CA GLN A 4 10.86 9.32 11.81
C GLN A 4 11.54 9.05 10.47
N SER A 5 11.01 8.08 9.71
CA SER A 5 11.62 7.67 8.44
C SER A 5 10.55 7.31 7.41
N VAL A 6 10.74 7.83 6.19
CA VAL A 6 9.88 7.57 5.03
C VAL A 6 10.75 7.07 3.89
N LEU A 7 10.42 5.89 3.35
CA LEU A 7 11.06 5.29 2.19
C LEU A 7 10.21 5.48 0.95
N VAL A 8 10.81 5.91 -0.15
CA VAL A 8 10.14 6.06 -1.45
C VAL A 8 10.91 5.27 -2.51
N PRO A 9 10.45 4.07 -2.86
CA PRO A 9 10.96 3.37 -4.02
C PRO A 9 10.53 4.06 -5.32
N LEU A 10 11.49 4.26 -6.22
CA LEU A 10 11.32 4.90 -7.51
C LEU A 10 11.71 3.93 -8.63
N ASP A 11 10.99 3.97 -9.74
CA ASP A 11 11.21 3.10 -10.91
C ASP A 11 11.87 3.80 -12.10
N GLY A 12 12.24 5.07 -11.93
CA GLY A 12 12.83 5.89 -13.01
C GLY A 12 11.80 6.52 -13.94
N SER A 13 10.50 6.40 -13.65
CA SER A 13 9.43 7.01 -14.43
C SER A 13 8.83 8.23 -13.73
N GLY A 14 8.27 9.18 -14.50
CA GLY A 14 7.50 10.30 -13.95
C GLY A 14 6.28 9.83 -13.16
N PHE A 15 5.67 8.70 -13.54
CA PHE A 15 4.55 8.09 -12.79
C PHE A 15 4.98 7.62 -11.40
N GLY A 16 6.17 7.00 -11.28
CA GLY A 16 6.74 6.58 -9.99
C GLY A 16 6.96 7.75 -9.04
N GLU A 17 7.25 8.92 -9.57
CA GLU A 17 7.53 10.12 -8.78
C GLU A 17 6.30 10.73 -8.08
N HIS A 18 5.07 10.33 -8.44
CA HIS A 18 3.86 10.79 -7.72
C HIS A 18 3.87 10.44 -6.22
N ALA A 19 4.59 9.38 -5.83
CA ALA A 19 4.82 9.04 -4.44
C ALA A 19 5.53 10.15 -3.66
N LEU A 20 6.40 10.93 -4.31
CA LEU A 20 7.17 12.00 -3.69
C LEU A 20 6.28 13.07 -3.06
N ARG A 21 5.17 13.47 -3.71
CA ARG A 21 4.28 14.50 -3.17
C ARG A 21 3.75 14.13 -1.79
N TYR A 22 3.32 12.88 -1.62
CA TYR A 22 2.82 12.40 -0.33
C TYR A 22 3.93 12.18 0.68
N ALA A 23 5.07 11.65 0.25
CA ALA A 23 6.24 11.48 1.08
C ALA A 23 6.74 12.81 1.64
N LEU A 24 6.83 13.85 0.80
CA LEU A 24 7.22 15.21 1.18
C LEU A 24 6.18 15.85 2.11
N ALA A 25 4.87 15.65 1.85
CA ALA A 25 3.80 16.13 2.72
C ALA A 25 3.88 15.53 4.13
N VAL A 26 4.24 14.25 4.23
CA VAL A 26 4.46 13.53 5.48
C VAL A 26 5.75 14.00 6.15
N ALA A 27 6.88 13.97 5.43
CA ALA A 27 8.19 14.35 5.97
C ALA A 27 8.21 15.80 6.47
N GLY A 28 7.60 16.73 5.72
CA GLY A 28 7.53 18.14 6.11
C GLY A 28 6.75 18.40 7.40
N ARG A 29 5.78 17.54 7.73
CA ARG A 29 4.98 17.66 8.98
C ARG A 29 5.56 16.88 10.14
N SER A 30 6.23 15.77 9.87
CA SER A 30 6.79 14.91 10.92
C SER A 30 8.24 15.23 11.29
N GLY A 31 8.98 15.90 10.39
CA GLY A 31 10.43 16.02 10.47
C GLY A 31 11.16 14.70 10.14
N ALA A 32 10.47 13.73 9.55
CA ALA A 32 11.02 12.43 9.21
C ALA A 32 12.12 12.54 8.14
N ARG A 33 13.11 11.65 8.25
CA ARG A 33 14.11 11.47 7.19
C ARG A 33 13.45 10.86 5.95
N LEU A 34 13.71 11.46 4.81
CA LEU A 34 13.24 10.94 3.53
C LEU A 34 14.38 10.18 2.86
N GLU A 35 14.08 8.98 2.42
CA GLU A 35 14.99 8.13 1.68
C GLU A 35 14.38 7.72 0.35
N LEU A 36 15.10 7.99 -0.75
CA LEU A 36 14.73 7.57 -2.09
C LEU A 36 15.54 6.34 -2.45
N ALA A 37 14.88 5.26 -2.79
CA ALA A 37 15.51 4.05 -3.28
C ALA A 37 15.13 3.82 -4.74
N HIS A 38 16.12 3.54 -5.59
CA HIS A 38 15.85 3.06 -6.94
C HIS A 38 16.36 1.64 -7.06
N ALA A 39 15.45 0.72 -7.32
CA ALA A 39 15.82 -0.66 -7.57
C ALA A 39 16.01 -0.86 -9.08
N ARG A 40 17.22 -1.18 -9.45
CA ARG A 40 17.61 -1.42 -10.83
C ARG A 40 17.24 -2.84 -11.25
N GLU A 41 16.62 -2.97 -12.42
CA GLU A 41 16.44 -4.26 -13.05
C GLU A 41 17.81 -4.86 -13.42
N PRO A 42 18.06 -6.13 -13.15
CA PRO A 42 19.26 -6.81 -13.63
C PRO A 42 19.29 -6.79 -15.16
N VAL A 43 20.47 -6.56 -15.75
CA VAL A 43 20.62 -6.67 -17.21
C VAL A 43 20.48 -8.14 -17.61
N GLY A 44 19.46 -8.44 -18.42
CA GLY A 44 19.25 -9.76 -18.98
C GLY A 44 20.29 -10.09 -20.06
N LEU A 45 20.66 -11.37 -20.18
CA LEU A 45 21.58 -11.85 -21.24
C LEU A 45 21.10 -11.51 -22.67
N PHE A 46 19.79 -11.28 -22.83
CA PHE A 46 19.17 -10.94 -24.12
C PHE A 46 19.03 -9.42 -24.35
N ASP A 47 19.29 -8.61 -23.34
CA ASP A 47 19.18 -7.14 -23.41
C ASP A 47 20.48 -6.46 -23.83
N VAL A 48 21.50 -7.26 -24.15
CA VAL A 48 22.82 -6.75 -24.54
C VAL A 48 22.82 -6.49 -26.04
N PRO A 49 22.93 -5.22 -26.48
CA PRO A 49 23.04 -4.90 -27.90
C PRO A 49 24.26 -5.57 -28.53
N GLY A 50 24.15 -5.95 -29.80
CA GLY A 50 25.28 -6.51 -30.52
C GLY A 50 26.49 -5.60 -30.48
N GLY A 51 27.60 -6.10 -29.93
CA GLY A 51 28.86 -5.35 -29.79
C GLY A 51 29.19 -4.81 -28.40
N SER A 52 28.28 -4.92 -27.42
CA SER A 52 28.53 -4.60 -26.02
C SER A 52 28.70 -5.87 -25.19
N THR A 53 29.37 -5.77 -24.04
CA THR A 53 29.38 -6.86 -23.05
C THR A 53 28.29 -6.65 -21.99
N PRO A 54 27.84 -7.72 -21.29
CA PRO A 54 26.89 -7.58 -20.18
C PRO A 54 27.39 -6.61 -19.09
N GLU A 55 28.68 -6.60 -18.82
CA GLU A 55 29.31 -5.73 -17.83
C GLU A 55 29.25 -4.25 -18.26
N GLU A 56 29.47 -3.95 -19.55
CA GLU A 56 29.36 -2.59 -20.07
C GLU A 56 27.93 -2.08 -20.02
N GLU A 57 26.94 -2.91 -20.33
CA GLU A 57 25.52 -2.52 -20.26
C GLU A 57 25.07 -2.36 -18.79
N ASP A 58 25.60 -3.20 -17.89
CA ASP A 58 25.33 -3.08 -16.46
C ASP A 58 25.91 -1.77 -15.88
N LEU A 59 27.12 -1.39 -16.29
CA LEU A 59 27.72 -0.13 -15.90
C LEU A 59 26.90 1.06 -16.40
N LYS A 60 26.52 1.08 -17.68
CA LYS A 60 25.68 2.13 -18.28
C LYS A 60 24.31 2.23 -17.59
N ALA A 61 23.70 1.10 -17.23
CA ALA A 61 22.43 1.05 -16.49
C ALA A 61 22.60 1.65 -15.08
N THR A 62 23.69 1.31 -14.40
CA THR A 62 24.06 1.87 -13.10
C THR A 62 24.24 3.38 -13.17
N GLU A 63 25.00 3.88 -14.14
CA GLU A 63 25.22 5.33 -14.33
C GLU A 63 23.90 6.07 -14.60
N ARG A 64 23.01 5.50 -15.41
CA ARG A 64 21.68 6.08 -15.68
C ARG A 64 20.85 6.16 -14.41
N ALA A 65 20.83 5.09 -13.61
CA ALA A 65 20.11 5.01 -12.35
C ALA A 65 20.63 6.04 -11.32
N MET A 66 21.95 6.16 -11.20
CA MET A 66 22.59 7.15 -10.30
C MET A 66 22.30 8.58 -10.72
N ARG A 67 22.33 8.86 -12.02
CA ARG A 67 21.99 10.19 -12.58
C ARG A 67 20.53 10.54 -12.26
N TYR A 68 19.61 9.62 -12.52
CA TYR A 68 18.20 9.81 -12.19
C TYR A 68 18.00 10.11 -10.70
N LEU A 69 18.58 9.29 -9.82
CA LEU A 69 18.49 9.53 -8.36
C LEU A 69 19.08 10.90 -7.97
N ALA A 70 20.18 11.32 -8.59
CA ALA A 70 20.78 12.63 -8.34
C ALA A 70 19.84 13.77 -8.77
N GLU A 71 19.21 13.66 -9.95
CA GLU A 71 18.25 14.64 -10.45
C GLU A 71 17.03 14.76 -9.55
N VAL A 72 16.44 13.64 -9.12
CA VAL A 72 15.30 13.65 -8.19
C VAL A 72 15.71 14.21 -6.83
N ARG A 73 16.85 13.80 -6.30
CA ARG A 73 17.39 14.32 -5.03
C ARG A 73 17.53 15.85 -5.09
N ASP A 74 18.09 16.38 -6.17
CA ASP A 74 18.36 17.82 -6.29
C ASP A 74 17.05 18.62 -6.41
N ARG A 75 16.03 18.08 -7.09
CA ARG A 75 14.68 18.66 -7.11
C ARG A 75 14.03 18.65 -5.71
N VAL A 76 14.17 17.57 -4.95
CA VAL A 76 13.66 17.46 -3.59
C VAL A 76 14.38 18.42 -2.64
N LYS A 77 15.69 18.59 -2.80
CA LYS A 77 16.48 19.57 -2.04
C LYS A 77 16.08 21.01 -2.40
N ALA A 78 15.85 21.31 -3.67
CA ALA A 78 15.36 22.60 -4.12
C ALA A 78 13.97 22.94 -3.55
N ALA A 79 13.15 21.94 -3.27
CA ALA A 79 11.88 22.08 -2.56
C ALA A 79 12.03 22.24 -1.02
N GLY A 80 13.26 22.28 -0.49
CA GLY A 80 13.57 22.55 0.92
C GLY A 80 13.64 21.32 1.82
N PHE A 81 13.76 20.10 1.26
CA PHE A 81 13.79 18.87 2.05
C PHE A 81 15.17 18.22 2.09
N THR A 82 15.50 17.63 3.23
CA THR A 82 16.68 16.77 3.36
C THR A 82 16.34 15.35 2.94
N VAL A 83 17.15 14.79 2.04
CA VAL A 83 16.91 13.48 1.45
C VAL A 83 18.21 12.71 1.24
N THR A 84 18.14 11.41 1.48
CA THR A 84 19.18 10.43 1.13
C THR A 84 18.74 9.60 -0.07
N THR A 85 19.70 9.05 -0.81
CA THR A 85 19.42 8.23 -1.99
C THR A 85 20.20 6.94 -1.93
N THR A 86 19.54 5.83 -2.28
CA THR A 86 20.12 4.49 -2.29
C THR A 86 19.81 3.78 -3.61
N LEU A 87 20.84 3.23 -4.27
CA LEU A 87 20.66 2.36 -5.42
C LEU A 87 20.63 0.91 -4.94
N LEU A 88 19.54 0.22 -5.26
CA LEU A 88 19.35 -1.19 -4.94
C LEU A 88 19.59 -2.05 -6.19
N HIS A 89 20.25 -3.18 -6.01
CA HIS A 89 20.49 -4.14 -7.06
C HIS A 89 19.56 -5.33 -6.87
N GLY A 90 18.69 -5.60 -7.85
CA GLY A 90 17.92 -6.83 -7.93
C GLY A 90 18.85 -7.98 -8.33
N SER A 91 18.85 -9.08 -7.57
CA SER A 91 19.64 -10.27 -7.91
C SER A 91 18.77 -11.29 -8.64
N LEU A 92 18.95 -11.40 -9.96
CA LEU A 92 18.29 -12.45 -10.77
C LEU A 92 18.74 -13.85 -10.32
N ALA A 93 20.00 -13.99 -9.89
CA ALA A 93 20.55 -15.27 -9.43
C ALA A 93 19.86 -15.76 -8.15
N GLU A 94 19.57 -14.88 -7.20
CA GLU A 94 18.83 -15.22 -5.98
C GLU A 94 17.38 -15.57 -6.29
N SER A 95 16.74 -14.82 -7.19
CA SER A 95 15.37 -15.10 -7.62
C SER A 95 15.25 -16.46 -8.34
N LEU A 96 16.25 -16.88 -9.12
CA LEU A 96 16.29 -18.18 -9.80
C LEU A 96 16.56 -19.34 -8.84
N GLN A 97 17.34 -19.14 -7.76
CA GLN A 97 17.62 -20.18 -6.76
C GLN A 97 16.38 -20.62 -5.99
N GLN A 98 15.39 -19.75 -5.83
CA GLN A 98 14.12 -20.07 -5.14
C GLN A 98 13.18 -20.95 -5.98
N PHE A 99 13.47 -21.18 -7.25
CA PHE A 99 12.70 -22.04 -8.15
C PHE A 99 13.56 -23.13 -8.79
N PRO A 100 14.06 -24.13 -8.03
CA PRO A 100 14.74 -25.26 -8.59
C PRO A 100 13.74 -26.06 -9.45
N GLY A 101 13.96 -26.12 -10.76
CA GLY A 101 13.13 -26.87 -11.69
C GLY A 101 12.28 -26.04 -12.65
N VAL A 102 12.37 -24.70 -12.63
CA VAL A 102 11.82 -23.89 -13.73
C VAL A 102 12.70 -24.12 -14.96
N PRO A 103 12.16 -24.67 -16.07
CA PRO A 103 12.90 -24.76 -17.32
C PRO A 103 13.41 -23.36 -17.68
N ARG A 104 14.63 -23.26 -18.21
CA ARG A 104 15.15 -22.00 -18.73
C ARG A 104 14.10 -21.46 -19.71
N PRO A 105 13.53 -20.27 -19.42
CA PRO A 105 12.39 -19.83 -20.19
C PRO A 105 12.84 -19.45 -21.61
N ASP A 106 12.32 -20.17 -22.58
CA ASP A 106 12.40 -19.78 -23.99
C ASP A 106 11.46 -18.61 -24.32
N HIS A 107 10.80 -18.03 -23.29
CA HIS A 107 9.75 -17.03 -23.46
C HIS A 107 10.03 -15.74 -22.66
N LEU A 108 10.01 -14.63 -23.36
CA LEU A 108 10.19 -13.25 -22.88
C LEU A 108 9.32 -12.90 -21.63
N TYR A 109 8.12 -13.44 -21.53
CA TYR A 109 7.18 -13.18 -20.43
C TYR A 109 7.65 -13.71 -19.07
N LEU A 110 8.32 -14.85 -19.03
CA LEU A 110 8.85 -15.41 -17.78
C LEU A 110 10.06 -14.61 -17.28
N THR A 111 10.86 -14.08 -18.19
CA THR A 111 12.01 -13.24 -17.86
C THR A 111 11.57 -11.91 -17.23
N SER A 112 10.57 -11.23 -17.81
CA SER A 112 9.98 -9.99 -17.24
C SER A 112 9.45 -10.20 -15.83
N ALA A 113 8.67 -11.26 -15.59
CA ALA A 113 8.12 -11.55 -14.27
C ALA A 113 9.19 -11.84 -13.21
N LEU A 114 10.31 -12.46 -13.60
CA LEU A 114 11.45 -12.70 -12.70
C LEU A 114 12.21 -11.41 -12.37
N LEU A 115 12.39 -10.53 -13.36
CA LEU A 115 13.02 -9.23 -13.17
C LEU A 115 12.22 -8.33 -12.24
N ASP A 116 10.91 -8.24 -12.46
CA ASP A 116 9.98 -7.49 -11.60
C ASP A 116 10.00 -8.01 -10.15
N ARG A 117 10.08 -9.32 -9.99
CA ARG A 117 10.18 -9.96 -8.68
C ARG A 117 11.50 -9.62 -8.00
N ALA A 118 12.63 -9.63 -8.71
CA ALA A 118 13.93 -9.25 -8.16
C ALA A 118 13.93 -7.82 -7.64
N VAL A 119 13.26 -6.89 -8.34
CA VAL A 119 13.08 -5.51 -7.91
C VAL A 119 12.22 -5.43 -6.63
N GLY A 120 11.09 -6.13 -6.60
CA GLY A 120 10.21 -6.18 -5.41
C GLY A 120 10.91 -6.76 -4.19
N GLU A 121 11.69 -7.83 -4.36
CA GLU A 121 12.49 -8.44 -3.30
C GLU A 121 13.59 -7.52 -2.78
N ALA A 122 14.30 -6.80 -3.64
CA ALA A 122 15.32 -5.83 -3.26
C ALA A 122 14.72 -4.69 -2.43
N VAL A 123 13.57 -4.15 -2.86
CA VAL A 123 12.86 -3.09 -2.12
C VAL A 123 12.37 -3.58 -0.75
N CYS A 124 11.76 -4.77 -0.69
CA CYS A 124 11.26 -5.32 0.57
C CYS A 124 12.39 -5.72 1.53
N GLY A 125 13.49 -6.30 1.00
CA GLY A 125 14.68 -6.62 1.78
C GLY A 125 15.32 -5.38 2.38
N TYR A 126 15.44 -4.32 1.60
CA TYR A 126 15.93 -3.05 2.10
C TYR A 126 15.01 -2.44 3.17
N ALA A 127 13.69 -2.47 2.96
CA ALA A 127 12.73 -2.03 3.96
C ALA A 127 12.78 -2.86 5.26
N ALA A 128 13.03 -4.16 5.16
CA ALA A 128 13.20 -5.01 6.35
C ALA A 128 14.47 -4.67 7.15
N GLN A 129 15.57 -4.31 6.46
CA GLN A 129 16.83 -3.92 7.09
C GLN A 129 16.78 -2.53 7.72
N THR A 130 16.17 -1.56 7.05
CA THR A 130 16.11 -0.15 7.49
C THR A 130 14.91 0.15 8.37
N SER A 131 13.88 -0.71 8.34
CA SER A 131 12.64 -0.60 9.11
C SER A 131 12.02 0.81 9.06
N PRO A 132 11.72 1.36 7.87
CA PRO A 132 11.08 2.67 7.78
C PRO A 132 9.68 2.63 8.40
N ASP A 133 9.26 3.76 8.98
CA ASP A 133 7.94 3.87 9.59
C ASP A 133 6.81 3.88 8.55
N LEU A 134 7.14 4.32 7.34
CA LEU A 134 6.22 4.37 6.20
C LEU A 134 6.98 4.18 4.89
N MET A 135 6.45 3.37 4.00
CA MET A 135 6.86 3.35 2.60
C MET A 135 5.77 3.99 1.75
N VAL A 136 6.15 4.89 0.85
CA VAL A 136 5.22 5.52 -0.11
C VAL A 136 5.57 5.05 -1.51
N ILE A 137 4.63 4.40 -2.17
CA ILE A 137 4.85 3.80 -3.50
C ILE A 137 3.66 4.09 -4.42
N THR A 138 3.90 4.24 -5.72
CA THR A 138 2.84 4.31 -6.71
C THR A 138 2.34 2.92 -7.11
N THR A 139 1.05 2.83 -7.42
CA THR A 139 0.44 1.56 -7.84
C THR A 139 0.86 1.15 -9.25
N HIS A 140 1.36 2.09 -10.05
CA HIS A 140 1.78 1.90 -11.43
C HIS A 140 3.06 2.67 -11.71
N GLY A 141 3.97 2.05 -12.49
CA GLY A 141 5.12 2.70 -13.09
C GLY A 141 4.89 2.98 -14.57
N ARG A 142 5.74 2.42 -15.41
CA ARG A 142 5.87 2.68 -16.84
C ARG A 142 4.66 2.22 -17.68
N GLY A 143 3.73 3.10 -18.08
CA GLY A 143 2.85 2.86 -19.22
C GLY A 143 1.39 3.35 -19.09
N PRO A 144 0.81 3.84 -20.23
CA PRO A 144 -0.53 4.43 -20.28
C PRO A 144 -1.68 3.41 -20.27
N LEU A 145 -1.42 2.12 -20.45
CA LEU A 145 -2.43 1.05 -20.55
C LEU A 145 -2.88 0.49 -19.21
N SER A 146 -2.36 1.01 -18.10
CA SER A 146 -2.49 0.43 -16.75
C SER A 146 -3.66 0.96 -15.93
N ARG A 147 -4.72 1.52 -16.52
CA ARG A 147 -5.86 2.06 -15.76
C ARG A 147 -6.55 1.08 -14.81
N TRP A 148 -6.25 -0.22 -14.91
CA TRP A 148 -6.97 -1.28 -14.21
C TRP A 148 -6.09 -2.28 -13.46
N TRP A 149 -4.74 -2.19 -13.53
CA TRP A 149 -3.84 -3.21 -12.99
C TRP A 149 -2.83 -2.63 -12.02
N PHE A 150 -2.61 -3.33 -10.94
CA PHE A 150 -1.47 -3.15 -10.05
C PHE A 150 -0.21 -3.53 -10.81
N GLY A 151 0.82 -2.69 -10.79
CA GLY A 151 2.13 -3.07 -11.34
C GLY A 151 2.68 -4.31 -10.61
N SER A 152 3.44 -5.13 -11.31
CA SER A 152 4.04 -6.35 -10.76
C SER A 152 4.88 -6.08 -9.51
N VAL A 153 5.75 -5.07 -9.56
CA VAL A 153 6.57 -4.64 -8.41
C VAL A 153 5.71 -4.17 -7.25
N ALA A 154 4.71 -3.30 -7.50
CA ALA A 154 3.80 -2.84 -6.45
C ALA A 154 3.01 -4.00 -5.83
N THR A 155 2.56 -4.97 -6.64
CA THR A 155 1.91 -6.19 -6.17
C THR A 155 2.84 -6.97 -5.24
N ASP A 156 4.09 -7.16 -5.62
CA ASP A 156 5.06 -7.93 -4.84
C ASP A 156 5.42 -7.21 -3.52
N VAL A 157 5.58 -5.88 -3.55
CA VAL A 157 5.80 -5.05 -2.36
C VAL A 157 4.62 -5.14 -1.40
N VAL A 158 3.37 -5.00 -1.86
CA VAL A 158 2.17 -5.13 -1.02
C VAL A 158 2.08 -6.50 -0.35
N ARG A 159 2.55 -7.56 -1.03
CA ARG A 159 2.54 -8.95 -0.53
C ARG A 159 3.58 -9.23 0.54
N ARG A 160 4.76 -8.64 0.43
CA ARG A 160 5.95 -9.04 1.19
C ARG A 160 6.42 -8.00 2.18
N CYS A 161 6.16 -6.72 1.91
CA CYS A 161 6.74 -5.66 2.70
C CYS A 161 6.19 -5.64 4.14
N PRO A 162 7.06 -5.64 5.15
CA PRO A 162 6.66 -5.72 6.55
C PRO A 162 6.23 -4.37 7.15
N VAL A 163 6.39 -3.27 6.40
CA VAL A 163 6.13 -1.91 6.89
C VAL A 163 4.81 -1.35 6.34
N PRO A 164 4.19 -0.36 7.00
CA PRO A 164 3.02 0.32 6.46
C PRO A 164 3.29 0.93 5.08
N LEU A 165 2.36 0.75 4.15
CA LEU A 165 2.46 1.18 2.76
C LEU A 165 1.42 2.25 2.47
N LEU A 166 1.85 3.41 1.99
CA LEU A 166 0.95 4.39 1.40
C LEU A 166 0.99 4.22 -0.13
N LEU A 167 -0.06 3.64 -0.67
CA LEU A 167 -0.23 3.44 -2.09
C LEU A 167 -0.82 4.69 -2.73
N VAL A 168 -0.15 5.22 -3.74
CA VAL A 168 -0.56 6.42 -4.47
C VAL A 168 -0.87 6.04 -5.91
N ARG A 169 -2.01 6.49 -6.42
CA ARG A 169 -2.35 6.34 -7.82
C ARG A 169 -1.84 7.54 -8.60
N PRO A 170 -0.96 7.37 -9.58
CA PRO A 170 -0.52 8.49 -10.41
C PRO A 170 -1.66 8.96 -11.32
N ALA A 171 -1.80 10.27 -11.48
CA ALA A 171 -2.83 10.86 -12.34
C ALA A 171 -2.25 11.33 -13.70
N GLU A 172 -1.02 11.82 -13.68
CA GLU A 172 -0.34 12.45 -14.83
C GLU A 172 1.11 11.96 -14.91
N GLU A 173 1.79 12.24 -16.05
CA GLU A 173 3.18 11.83 -16.24
C GLU A 173 4.17 12.76 -15.52
N THR A 174 3.78 14.00 -15.29
CA THR A 174 4.63 15.02 -14.64
C THR A 174 4.19 15.28 -13.21
N VAL A 175 5.16 15.47 -12.32
CA VAL A 175 4.92 15.69 -10.89
C VAL A 175 5.31 17.10 -10.48
N ASP A 176 4.35 17.86 -9.98
CA ASP A 176 4.59 19.14 -9.33
C ASP A 176 4.85 18.92 -7.83
N LEU A 177 6.07 19.21 -7.38
CA LEU A 177 6.49 19.11 -5.98
C LEU A 177 6.21 20.40 -5.18
N THR A 178 5.72 21.47 -5.81
CA THR A 178 5.40 22.72 -5.13
C THR A 178 4.05 22.68 -4.42
N HIS A 179 3.13 21.84 -4.90
CA HIS A 179 1.81 21.65 -4.34
C HIS A 179 1.69 20.29 -3.67
N LEU A 180 1.97 20.23 -2.37
CA LEU A 180 1.87 19.00 -1.59
C LEU A 180 0.42 18.70 -1.19
N PRO A 181 0.01 17.42 -1.21
CA PRO A 181 -1.34 17.02 -0.84
C PRO A 181 -1.61 17.27 0.64
N THR A 182 -2.87 17.57 0.96
CA THR A 182 -3.37 17.64 2.33
C THR A 182 -4.39 16.54 2.53
N ILE A 183 -4.28 15.82 3.64
CA ILE A 183 -5.23 14.81 4.06
C ILE A 183 -6.10 15.42 5.16
N ARG A 184 -7.41 15.48 4.96
CA ARG A 184 -8.38 16.05 5.92
C ARG A 184 -9.25 14.99 6.55
N ARG A 185 -9.54 13.92 5.82
CA ARG A 185 -10.39 12.82 6.27
C ARG A 185 -9.82 11.48 5.90
N ILE A 186 -9.81 10.56 6.88
CA ILE A 186 -9.38 9.17 6.69
C ILE A 186 -10.57 8.24 6.94
N LEU A 187 -10.88 7.38 5.96
CA LEU A 187 -11.83 6.29 6.11
C LEU A 187 -11.12 5.04 6.63
N LEU A 188 -11.66 4.46 7.68
CA LEU A 188 -11.21 3.22 8.32
C LEU A 188 -12.32 2.17 8.19
N PRO A 189 -12.32 1.36 7.12
CA PRO A 189 -13.20 0.20 7.02
C PRO A 189 -12.72 -0.90 7.97
N LEU A 190 -13.59 -1.34 8.87
CA LEU A 190 -13.27 -2.30 9.94
C LEU A 190 -14.22 -3.49 9.88
N ASP A 191 -13.67 -4.69 9.95
CA ASP A 191 -14.45 -5.93 9.94
C ASP A 191 -14.76 -6.47 11.35
N GLY A 192 -14.27 -5.79 12.39
CA GLY A 192 -14.40 -6.15 13.79
C GLY A 192 -13.43 -7.24 14.24
N SER A 193 -12.45 -7.59 13.41
CA SER A 193 -11.37 -8.50 13.82
C SER A 193 -10.19 -7.74 14.43
N PRO A 194 -9.42 -8.37 15.32
CA PRO A 194 -8.18 -7.79 15.83
C PRO A 194 -7.17 -7.49 14.72
N TRP A 195 -7.20 -8.26 13.64
CA TRP A 195 -6.35 -8.03 12.46
C TRP A 195 -6.74 -6.76 11.72
N GLY A 196 -8.05 -6.51 11.53
CA GLY A 196 -8.57 -5.28 10.94
C GLY A 196 -8.23 -4.03 11.75
N GLU A 197 -8.18 -4.14 13.08
CA GLU A 197 -7.84 -3.01 13.97
C GLU A 197 -6.37 -2.58 13.90
N GLN A 198 -5.48 -3.40 13.37
CA GLN A 198 -4.04 -3.07 13.28
C GLN A 198 -3.73 -1.86 12.40
N VAL A 199 -4.59 -1.54 11.45
CA VAL A 199 -4.44 -0.33 10.63
C VAL A 199 -4.64 0.96 11.43
N ILE A 200 -5.32 0.90 12.56
CA ILE A 200 -5.71 2.08 13.33
C ILE A 200 -4.46 2.86 13.80
N ARG A 201 -3.48 2.15 14.33
CA ARG A 201 -2.26 2.80 14.83
C ARG A 201 -1.50 3.56 13.73
N PRO A 202 -1.16 2.97 12.59
CA PRO A 202 -0.55 3.69 11.47
C PRO A 202 -1.43 4.82 10.93
N ALA A 203 -2.74 4.61 10.83
CA ALA A 203 -3.68 5.64 10.37
C ALA A 203 -3.74 6.82 11.33
N VAL A 204 -3.75 6.57 12.65
CA VAL A 204 -3.70 7.62 13.67
C VAL A 204 -2.37 8.36 13.65
N THR A 205 -1.25 7.65 13.53
CA THR A 205 0.08 8.27 13.43
C THR A 205 0.15 9.21 12.23
N LEU A 206 -0.31 8.76 11.06
CA LEU A 206 -0.38 9.60 9.87
C LEU A 206 -1.38 10.75 10.04
N GLY A 207 -2.56 10.47 10.54
CA GLY A 207 -3.64 11.45 10.68
C GLY A 207 -3.32 12.57 11.65
N GLN A 208 -2.58 12.31 12.71
CA GLN A 208 -2.14 13.36 13.67
C GLN A 208 -1.25 14.41 13.02
N LEU A 209 -0.45 14.03 12.00
CA LEU A 209 0.39 14.99 11.27
C LEU A 209 -0.42 16.02 10.48
N PHE A 210 -1.64 15.66 10.08
CA PHE A 210 -2.51 16.46 9.24
C PHE A 210 -3.71 17.05 9.99
N GLY A 211 -3.95 16.61 11.25
CA GLY A 211 -5.11 17.03 12.03
C GLY A 211 -6.43 16.54 11.42
N VAL A 212 -6.48 15.28 10.99
CA VAL A 212 -7.60 14.72 10.22
C VAL A 212 -8.84 14.43 11.06
N GLU A 213 -9.99 14.39 10.39
CA GLU A 213 -11.20 13.74 10.86
C GLU A 213 -11.19 12.24 10.46
N TYR A 214 -11.63 11.38 11.37
CA TYR A 214 -11.74 9.94 11.07
C TYR A 214 -13.19 9.56 10.79
N ARG A 215 -13.36 8.64 9.86
CA ARG A 215 -14.62 7.99 9.57
C ARG A 215 -14.44 6.48 9.73
N LEU A 216 -15.13 5.90 10.70
CA LEU A 216 -15.13 4.45 10.94
C LEU A 216 -16.33 3.85 10.22
N LEU A 217 -16.07 2.86 9.37
CA LEU A 217 -17.09 2.17 8.60
C LEU A 217 -17.08 0.67 8.91
N ARG A 218 -18.23 0.12 9.20
CA ARG A 218 -18.44 -1.33 9.27
C ARG A 218 -19.50 -1.77 8.29
N VAL A 219 -19.13 -2.70 7.40
CA VAL A 219 -20.08 -3.34 6.49
C VAL A 219 -20.56 -4.64 7.10
N VAL A 220 -21.87 -4.76 7.29
CA VAL A 220 -22.53 -5.94 7.84
C VAL A 220 -22.96 -6.84 6.67
N PRO A 221 -22.69 -8.16 6.71
CA PRO A 221 -23.18 -9.05 5.67
C PRO A 221 -24.70 -9.12 5.68
N PRO A 222 -25.34 -9.22 4.50
CA PRO A 222 -26.78 -9.39 4.43
C PRO A 222 -27.19 -10.74 5.04
N VAL A 223 -28.29 -10.76 5.77
CA VAL A 223 -28.88 -11.99 6.28
C VAL A 223 -29.62 -12.68 5.14
N LEU A 224 -29.04 -13.75 4.62
CA LEU A 224 -29.73 -14.60 3.64
C LEU A 224 -30.72 -15.49 4.41
N THR A 225 -32.02 -15.25 4.25
CA THR A 225 -33.12 -15.99 4.87
C THR A 225 -33.42 -17.34 4.20
N SER A 226 -32.45 -17.95 3.52
CA SER A 226 -32.61 -19.28 2.93
C SER A 226 -32.21 -20.35 3.95
N GLY A 227 -33.14 -20.78 4.82
CA GLY A 227 -33.19 -22.13 5.41
C GLY A 227 -32.07 -22.63 6.32
N GLY A 228 -31.05 -21.83 6.61
CA GLY A 228 -29.95 -22.21 7.48
C GLY A 228 -30.11 -21.64 8.90
N VAL A 229 -30.27 -22.52 9.88
CA VAL A 229 -30.34 -22.15 11.28
C VAL A 229 -28.94 -21.70 11.74
N TRP A 230 -28.75 -20.42 11.96
CA TRP A 230 -27.61 -19.93 12.74
C TRP A 230 -28.01 -19.93 14.21
N PRO A 231 -27.28 -20.64 15.09
CA PRO A 231 -27.53 -20.57 16.52
C PRO A 231 -26.94 -19.28 17.08
N SER A 232 -27.64 -18.15 16.89
CA SER A 232 -27.38 -16.95 17.67
C SER A 232 -28.51 -16.80 18.68
N PRO A 233 -28.26 -16.48 19.96
CA PRO A 233 -29.30 -16.20 20.90
C PRO A 233 -30.08 -14.98 20.41
N LEU A 234 -31.25 -15.22 19.82
CA LEU A 234 -32.14 -14.16 19.34
C LEU A 234 -32.62 -13.35 20.54
N VAL A 235 -32.38 -12.06 20.53
CA VAL A 235 -33.02 -11.13 21.44
C VAL A 235 -34.48 -11.07 21.07
N PRO A 236 -35.42 -11.39 22.00
CA PRO A 236 -36.85 -11.37 21.71
C PRO A 236 -37.28 -10.01 21.12
N GLY A 237 -37.95 -10.03 19.96
CA GLY A 237 -38.50 -8.85 19.31
C GLY A 237 -37.60 -8.15 18.29
N ARG A 238 -36.38 -8.66 18.02
CA ARG A 238 -35.54 -8.10 16.94
C ARG A 238 -35.22 -9.14 15.87
N SER A 239 -35.18 -8.70 14.62
CA SER A 239 -34.71 -9.51 13.51
C SER A 239 -33.18 -9.74 13.61
N VAL A 240 -32.66 -10.79 13.00
CA VAL A 240 -31.21 -11.08 12.93
C VAL A 240 -30.45 -9.90 12.29
N ALA A 241 -31.04 -9.24 11.27
CA ALA A 241 -30.44 -8.09 10.63
C ALA A 241 -30.29 -6.90 11.60
N GLU A 242 -31.31 -6.61 12.42
CA GLU A 242 -31.26 -5.56 13.44
C GLU A 242 -30.23 -5.87 14.53
N GLN A 243 -30.06 -7.13 14.88
CA GLN A 243 -29.04 -7.55 15.87
C GLN A 243 -27.64 -7.34 15.32
N LEU A 244 -27.36 -7.82 14.11
CA LEU A 244 -26.04 -7.62 13.46
C LEU A 244 -25.71 -6.15 13.28
N GLN A 245 -26.72 -5.33 12.94
CA GLN A 245 -26.56 -3.90 12.83
C GLN A 245 -26.22 -3.26 14.19
N ALA A 246 -26.95 -3.62 15.24
CA ALA A 246 -26.71 -3.12 16.59
C ALA A 246 -25.35 -3.55 17.16
N GLU A 247 -24.90 -4.77 16.85
CA GLU A 247 -23.55 -5.25 17.19
C GLU A 247 -22.47 -4.45 16.46
N ALA A 248 -22.69 -4.14 15.18
CA ALA A 248 -21.77 -3.33 14.38
C ALA A 248 -21.65 -1.91 14.94
N ASP A 249 -22.78 -1.28 15.28
CA ASP A 249 -22.83 0.04 15.88
C ASP A 249 -22.14 0.06 17.27
N GLY A 250 -22.48 -0.91 18.12
CA GLY A 250 -21.85 -1.09 19.44
C GLY A 250 -20.33 -1.28 19.37
N TYR A 251 -19.87 -2.05 18.40
CA TYR A 251 -18.44 -2.22 18.14
C TYR A 251 -17.76 -0.89 17.80
N LEU A 252 -18.31 -0.12 16.85
CA LEU A 252 -17.71 1.15 16.44
C LEU A 252 -17.69 2.17 17.58
N VAL A 253 -18.77 2.24 18.38
CA VAL A 253 -18.82 3.11 19.56
C VAL A 253 -17.77 2.69 20.60
N SER A 254 -17.68 1.40 20.90
CA SER A 254 -16.66 0.86 21.82
C SER A 254 -15.25 1.16 21.36
N LEU A 255 -14.98 1.02 20.06
CA LEU A 255 -13.68 1.29 19.48
C LEU A 255 -13.31 2.79 19.58
N ALA A 256 -14.24 3.69 19.27
CA ALA A 256 -14.02 5.12 19.38
C ALA A 256 -13.71 5.54 20.82
N HIS A 257 -14.35 4.92 21.82
CA HIS A 257 -14.05 5.16 23.23
C HIS A 257 -12.69 4.59 23.66
N ARG A 258 -12.33 3.39 23.16
CA ARG A 258 -11.03 2.76 23.49
C ARG A 258 -9.82 3.52 22.94
N ILE A 259 -10.01 4.29 21.87
CA ILE A 259 -8.92 4.95 21.16
C ILE A 259 -9.18 6.47 21.08
N PRO A 260 -8.84 7.23 22.16
CA PRO A 260 -9.09 8.67 22.22
C PRO A 260 -8.46 9.45 21.06
N ALA A 261 -7.39 8.92 20.46
CA ALA A 261 -6.72 9.54 19.33
C ALA A 261 -7.58 9.61 18.05
N LEU A 262 -8.67 8.83 17.97
CA LEU A 262 -9.67 8.96 16.91
C LEU A 262 -10.57 10.20 17.08
N GLY A 263 -10.54 10.83 18.26
CA GLY A 263 -11.28 12.04 18.54
C GLY A 263 -12.79 11.87 18.32
N ARG A 264 -13.41 12.84 17.62
CA ARG A 264 -14.81 12.77 17.23
C ARG A 264 -14.95 12.08 15.87
N ALA A 265 -14.66 10.77 15.84
CA ALA A 265 -14.84 10.00 14.63
C ALA A 265 -16.32 9.92 14.23
N THR A 266 -16.59 10.04 12.93
CA THR A 266 -17.92 9.73 12.39
C THR A 266 -18.04 8.21 12.28
N LEU A 267 -19.09 7.64 12.88
CA LEU A 267 -19.35 6.20 12.90
C LEU A 267 -20.45 5.87 11.89
N ARG A 268 -20.25 4.86 11.08
CA ARG A 268 -21.25 4.34 10.15
C ARG A 268 -21.18 2.83 10.05
N SER A 269 -22.30 2.17 10.20
CA SER A 269 -22.49 0.79 9.80
C SER A 269 -23.49 0.72 8.64
N THR A 270 -23.32 -0.23 7.75
CA THR A 270 -24.18 -0.43 6.58
C THR A 270 -24.30 -1.90 6.22
N ALA A 271 -25.46 -2.30 5.69
CA ALA A 271 -25.70 -3.63 5.17
C ALA A 271 -25.50 -3.72 3.64
N ASP A 272 -24.92 -2.70 3.03
CA ASP A 272 -24.61 -2.70 1.60
C ASP A 272 -23.57 -3.77 1.26
N TRP A 273 -23.86 -4.55 0.22
CA TRP A 273 -23.01 -5.67 -0.18
C TRP A 273 -22.74 -5.65 -1.68
N PRO A 274 -21.55 -5.96 -2.16
CA PRO A 274 -20.38 -6.49 -1.44
C PRO A 274 -19.57 -5.40 -0.71
N PRO A 275 -18.77 -5.75 0.34
CA PRO A 275 -18.11 -4.80 1.23
C PRO A 275 -17.21 -3.80 0.51
N ALA A 276 -16.49 -4.23 -0.51
CA ALA A 276 -15.61 -3.33 -1.27
C ALA A 276 -16.42 -2.23 -1.99
N GLY A 277 -17.60 -2.57 -2.55
CA GLY A 277 -18.51 -1.60 -3.17
C GLY A 277 -19.04 -0.58 -2.15
N ALA A 278 -19.46 -1.05 -0.97
CA ALA A 278 -19.91 -0.19 0.12
C ALA A 278 -18.80 0.77 0.60
N ILE A 279 -17.57 0.28 0.75
CA ILE A 279 -16.41 1.10 1.13
C ILE A 279 -16.14 2.19 0.08
N LEU A 280 -16.12 1.82 -1.19
CA LEU A 280 -15.88 2.77 -2.29
C LEU A 280 -16.99 3.82 -2.40
N ALA A 281 -18.25 3.41 -2.28
CA ALA A 281 -19.39 4.31 -2.30
C ALA A 281 -19.38 5.28 -1.10
N ASP A 282 -19.05 4.79 0.10
CA ASP A 282 -18.92 5.61 1.28
C ASP A 282 -17.74 6.59 1.19
N ALA A 283 -16.61 6.15 0.66
CA ALA A 283 -15.46 7.00 0.42
C ALA A 283 -15.76 8.16 -0.53
N GLU A 284 -16.54 7.89 -1.59
CA GLU A 284 -16.97 8.91 -2.54
C GLU A 284 -17.97 9.88 -1.91
N ALA A 285 -19.03 9.35 -1.31
CA ALA A 285 -20.11 10.14 -0.72
C ALA A 285 -19.65 11.04 0.43
N SER A 286 -18.67 10.58 1.22
CA SER A 286 -18.14 11.35 2.36
C SER A 286 -16.94 12.24 2.01
N GLY A 287 -16.42 12.15 0.78
CA GLY A 287 -15.31 12.98 0.32
C GLY A 287 -14.03 12.76 1.13
N VAL A 288 -13.72 11.52 1.51
CA VAL A 288 -12.47 11.21 2.23
C VAL A 288 -11.26 11.35 1.31
N ASP A 289 -10.12 11.72 1.87
CA ASP A 289 -8.89 11.92 1.11
C ASP A 289 -8.00 10.67 1.11
N LEU A 290 -8.23 9.75 2.05
CA LEU A 290 -7.44 8.53 2.22
C LEU A 290 -8.30 7.41 2.78
N ILE A 291 -8.07 6.18 2.29
CA ILE A 291 -8.65 4.96 2.85
C ILE A 291 -7.54 4.19 3.56
N ALA A 292 -7.77 3.76 4.80
CA ALA A 292 -6.80 2.97 5.56
C ALA A 292 -7.38 1.60 5.91
N LEU A 293 -6.71 0.52 5.49
CA LEU A 293 -7.17 -0.85 5.72
C LEU A 293 -6.00 -1.83 5.88
N THR A 294 -6.28 -3.01 6.42
CA THR A 294 -5.31 -4.10 6.46
C THR A 294 -5.37 -4.96 5.21
N THR A 295 -4.25 -5.58 4.87
CA THR A 295 -4.20 -6.50 3.73
C THR A 295 -5.09 -7.73 3.92
N HIS A 296 -5.34 -8.15 5.16
CA HIS A 296 -6.17 -9.30 5.53
C HIS A 296 -7.09 -8.93 6.70
N GLY A 297 -8.32 -9.47 6.68
CA GLY A 297 -9.28 -9.36 7.75
C GLY A 297 -9.57 -10.73 8.38
N ARG A 298 -10.84 -11.01 8.72
CA ARG A 298 -11.32 -12.23 9.39
C ARG A 298 -10.89 -13.56 8.75
N GLY A 299 -10.52 -13.57 7.46
CA GLY A 299 -10.23 -14.81 6.74
C GLY A 299 -8.87 -15.43 7.01
N GLY A 300 -7.91 -14.71 7.61
CA GLY A 300 -6.61 -15.22 8.10
C GLY A 300 -5.81 -16.14 7.16
N ILE A 301 -6.18 -16.27 5.89
CA ILE A 301 -5.56 -17.22 4.96
C ILE A 301 -4.27 -16.60 4.43
N GLU A 302 -3.16 -16.99 5.01
CA GLU A 302 -1.79 -16.56 4.66
C GLU A 302 -1.40 -16.74 3.19
N ARG A 303 -2.16 -17.52 2.43
CA ARG A 303 -1.84 -17.89 1.04
C ARG A 303 -2.40 -16.93 0.00
N LEU A 304 -3.29 -16.01 0.35
CA LEU A 304 -3.85 -15.04 -0.59
C LEU A 304 -3.09 -13.72 -0.52
N LEU A 305 -2.75 -13.20 -1.66
CA LEU A 305 -1.85 -12.08 -1.96
C LEU A 305 -2.25 -10.75 -1.34
N LEU A 306 -3.53 -10.48 -1.31
CA LEU A 306 -4.24 -9.34 -0.77
C LEU A 306 -5.66 -9.84 -0.52
N GLY A 307 -6.24 -9.55 0.63
CA GLY A 307 -7.61 -9.95 0.94
C GLY A 307 -8.59 -9.44 -0.12
N SER A 308 -9.62 -10.22 -0.42
CA SER A 308 -10.56 -9.94 -1.52
C SER A 308 -11.22 -8.56 -1.45
N VAL A 309 -11.39 -7.99 -0.25
CA VAL A 309 -11.93 -6.64 -0.04
C VAL A 309 -10.83 -5.60 -0.30
N ALA A 310 -9.65 -5.77 0.28
CA ALA A 310 -8.53 -4.86 0.11
C ALA A 310 -8.11 -4.73 -1.36
N ASP A 311 -7.99 -5.84 -2.08
CA ASP A 311 -7.66 -5.85 -3.52
C ASP A 311 -8.68 -5.04 -4.34
N LYS A 312 -9.98 -5.28 -4.12
CA LYS A 312 -11.04 -4.56 -4.83
C LYS A 312 -11.08 -3.07 -4.47
N VAL A 313 -10.84 -2.71 -3.22
CA VAL A 313 -10.80 -1.31 -2.79
C VAL A 313 -9.61 -0.59 -3.43
N VAL A 314 -8.40 -1.17 -3.37
CA VAL A 314 -7.21 -0.56 -3.96
C VAL A 314 -7.37 -0.39 -5.48
N ARG A 315 -7.95 -1.37 -6.17
CA ARG A 315 -8.21 -1.27 -7.63
C ARG A 315 -9.32 -0.28 -7.97
N GLY A 316 -10.33 -0.18 -7.12
CA GLY A 316 -11.53 0.63 -7.37
C GLY A 316 -11.43 2.10 -6.98
N THR A 317 -10.45 2.49 -6.14
CA THR A 317 -10.31 3.89 -5.70
C THR A 317 -9.25 4.65 -6.51
N THR A 318 -9.46 5.96 -6.64
CA THR A 318 -8.42 6.90 -7.10
C THR A 318 -7.70 7.59 -5.93
N ARG A 319 -8.20 7.42 -4.71
CA ARG A 319 -7.63 7.97 -3.49
C ARG A 319 -6.42 7.17 -3.03
N PRO A 320 -5.45 7.78 -2.38
CA PRO A 320 -4.37 7.03 -1.73
C PRO A 320 -4.93 6.04 -0.72
N VAL A 321 -4.23 4.91 -0.58
CA VAL A 321 -4.62 3.84 0.33
C VAL A 321 -3.46 3.53 1.26
N LEU A 322 -3.68 3.69 2.57
CA LEU A 322 -2.76 3.20 3.58
C LEU A 322 -3.06 1.73 3.85
N LEU A 323 -2.10 0.87 3.50
CA LEU A 323 -2.17 -0.56 3.76
C LEU A 323 -1.24 -0.96 4.90
N CYS A 324 -1.76 -1.78 5.79
CA CYS A 324 -0.97 -2.40 6.84
C CYS A 324 -1.09 -3.91 6.75
N ARG A 325 0.06 -4.58 6.80
CA ARG A 325 0.11 -6.03 6.88
C ARG A 325 0.09 -6.43 8.36
N PRO A 326 -0.87 -7.26 8.80
CA PRO A 326 -0.81 -7.84 10.14
C PRO A 326 0.46 -8.70 10.28
N PRO A 327 1.13 -8.72 11.46
CA PRO A 327 2.21 -9.66 11.70
C PRO A 327 1.71 -11.08 11.52
N SER A 328 2.55 -11.96 10.97
CA SER A 328 2.23 -13.38 10.84
C SER A 328 1.98 -14.01 12.22
N ALA A 329 1.03 -14.94 12.30
CA ALA A 329 0.67 -15.61 13.54
C ALA A 329 1.81 -16.46 14.16
N GLU A 330 2.92 -16.63 13.44
CA GLU A 330 4.11 -17.40 13.88
C GLU A 330 5.11 -16.58 14.72
N ALA A 331 4.84 -15.31 15.00
CA ALA A 331 5.74 -14.44 15.77
C ALA A 331 5.37 -14.32 17.27
N ASN A 332 4.62 -15.27 17.82
CA ASN A 332 4.35 -15.38 19.27
C ASN A 332 4.75 -16.74 19.79
#